data_0acab76b2b763edcbe0068dadea24c99
#
_entry.id   0acab76b2b763edcbe0068dadea24c99
#
_cell.length_a   1.000
_cell.length_b   1.000
_cell.length_c   1.000
_cell.angle_alpha   90.00
_cell.angle_beta   90.00
_cell.angle_gamma   90.00
#
_symmetry.space_group_name_H-M   'P 1'
#
loop_
_entity.id
_entity.type
_entity.pdbx_description
1 polymer ?
#
loop_
_entity_poly.entity_id
_entity_poly.type
_entity_poly.pdbx_seq_one_letter_code
_entity_poly.pdbx_strand_id
1 'polypeptide(L)'
;MSAEGEVERKVRELGDEIFQKYNPDLKQVDEDGKPYITKENLREFIMSIMTQAGEIDAWDEEDFDQGYFQFDKDRSGQIDREEFDSFVKRFADL
;
A
#
# COMPACT_ATOMS: atom_id res chain seq x y z
N MET A 1 24.41 3.14 11.13
CA MET A 1 23.09 3.41 10.59
C MET A 1 22.11 2.32 10.97
N SER A 2 20.94 2.72 11.41
CA SER A 2 19.93 1.74 11.78
C SER A 2 19.20 1.23 10.54
N ALA A 3 18.81 -0.03 10.58
CA ALA A 3 18.01 -0.62 9.51
C ALA A 3 16.67 0.09 9.34
N GLU A 4 16.20 0.78 10.38
CA GLU A 4 14.95 1.52 10.35
C GLU A 4 14.94 2.63 9.29
N GLY A 5 16.06 3.32 9.12
CA GLY A 5 16.15 4.38 8.12
C GLY A 5 15.99 3.86 6.70
N GLU A 6 16.52 2.67 6.42
CA GLU A 6 16.38 2.04 5.11
C GLU A 6 14.95 1.58 4.86
N VAL A 7 14.32 1.01 5.88
CA VAL A 7 12.93 0.56 5.79
C VAL A 7 12.01 1.74 5.52
N GLU A 8 12.16 2.81 6.27
CA GLU A 8 11.31 4.00 6.08
C GLU A 8 11.48 4.61 4.71
N ARG A 9 12.71 4.64 4.20
CA ARG A 9 12.97 5.13 2.85
C ARG A 9 12.27 4.26 1.82
N LYS A 10 12.38 2.95 1.96
CA LYS A 10 11.75 2.02 1.03
C LYS A 10 10.24 2.18 1.01
N VAL A 11 9.63 2.28 2.19
CA VAL A 11 8.19 2.47 2.30
C VAL A 11 7.77 3.77 1.64
N ARG A 12 8.53 4.85 1.83
CA ARG A 12 8.25 6.14 1.22
C ARG A 12 8.33 6.06 -0.30
N GLU A 13 9.37 5.40 -0.82
CA GLU A 13 9.52 5.22 -2.26
C GLU A 13 8.36 4.46 -2.86
N LEU A 14 7.94 3.38 -2.20
CA LEU A 14 6.79 2.59 -2.66
C LEU A 14 5.52 3.43 -2.64
N GLY A 15 5.32 4.23 -1.60
CA GLY A 15 4.17 5.12 -1.52
C GLY A 15 4.16 6.14 -2.64
N ASP A 16 5.32 6.72 -2.93
CA ASP A 16 5.43 7.66 -4.04
C ASP A 16 5.09 6.99 -5.36
N GLU A 17 5.57 5.78 -5.59
CA GLU A 17 5.30 5.06 -6.82
C GLU A 17 3.82 4.73 -6.99
N ILE A 18 3.18 4.22 -5.94
CA ILE A 18 1.79 3.80 -6.05
C ILE A 18 0.88 5.01 -6.26
N PHE A 19 1.12 6.10 -5.54
CA PHE A 19 0.29 7.29 -5.72
C PHE A 19 0.53 7.93 -7.08
N GLN A 20 1.77 7.92 -7.57
CA GLN A 20 2.07 8.46 -8.88
C GLN A 20 1.42 7.65 -9.98
N LYS A 21 1.28 6.34 -9.78
CA LYS A 21 0.67 5.46 -10.78
C LYS A 21 -0.86 5.56 -10.80
N TYR A 22 -1.48 5.62 -9.63
CA TYR A 22 -2.94 5.50 -9.52
C TYR A 22 -3.63 6.81 -9.16
N ASN A 23 -2.90 7.78 -8.65
CA ASN A 23 -3.47 9.07 -8.28
C ASN A 23 -2.43 10.18 -8.53
N PRO A 24 -1.93 10.28 -9.79
CA PRO A 24 -0.81 11.20 -10.09
C PRO A 24 -1.12 12.67 -9.85
N ASP A 25 -2.35 13.08 -10.09
CA ASP A 25 -2.75 14.48 -9.93
C ASP A 25 -3.20 14.80 -8.51
N LEU A 26 -3.23 13.79 -7.64
CA LEU A 26 -3.72 13.90 -6.26
C LEU A 26 -5.13 14.50 -6.19
N LYS A 27 -5.93 14.26 -7.23
CA LYS A 27 -7.31 14.76 -7.31
C LYS A 27 -8.30 13.81 -6.67
N GLN A 28 -7.94 12.52 -6.57
CA GLN A 28 -8.79 11.55 -5.91
C GLN A 28 -8.60 11.70 -4.41
N VAL A 29 -9.50 12.43 -3.79
CA VAL A 29 -9.40 12.76 -2.37
C VAL A 29 -10.63 12.28 -1.61
N ASP A 30 -10.43 11.97 -0.33
CA ASP A 30 -11.51 11.54 0.54
C ASP A 30 -12.30 12.75 1.08
N GLU A 31 -13.20 12.51 2.01
CA GLU A 31 -14.04 13.57 2.58
C GLU A 31 -13.22 14.66 3.27
N ASP A 32 -12.05 14.30 3.79
CA ASP A 32 -11.15 15.23 4.46
C ASP A 32 -10.21 15.94 3.49
N GLY A 33 -10.30 15.64 2.20
CA GLY A 33 -9.43 16.24 1.21
C GLY A 33 -8.08 15.60 1.11
N LYS A 34 -7.89 14.41 1.67
CA LYS A 34 -6.62 13.68 1.60
C LYS A 34 -6.58 12.77 0.38
N PRO A 35 -5.47 12.77 -0.37
CA PRO A 35 -5.34 11.84 -1.49
C PRO A 35 -5.38 10.39 -1.01
N TYR A 36 -6.05 9.54 -1.78
CA TYR A 36 -6.14 8.12 -1.44
C TYR A 36 -6.01 7.25 -2.68
N ILE A 37 -5.77 5.97 -2.47
CA ILE A 37 -5.84 4.94 -3.50
C ILE A 37 -6.90 3.93 -3.08
N THR A 38 -7.32 3.07 -4.02
CA THR A 38 -8.33 2.06 -3.72
C THR A 38 -7.69 0.74 -3.34
N LYS A 39 -8.49 -0.16 -2.77
CA LYS A 39 -8.06 -1.51 -2.46
C LYS A 39 -7.53 -2.22 -3.70
N GLU A 40 -8.23 -2.04 -4.84
CA GLU A 40 -7.81 -2.66 -6.09
C GLU A 40 -6.45 -2.13 -6.55
N ASN A 41 -6.23 -0.83 -6.42
CA ASN A 41 -4.94 -0.22 -6.74
C ASN A 41 -3.83 -0.84 -5.90
N LEU A 42 -4.06 -0.98 -4.61
CA LEU A 42 -3.08 -1.56 -3.69
C LEU A 42 -2.79 -3.01 -4.05
N ARG A 43 -3.84 -3.78 -4.33
CA ARG A 43 -3.69 -5.19 -4.72
C ARG A 43 -2.83 -5.33 -5.97
N GLU A 44 -3.15 -4.58 -7.01
CA GLU A 44 -2.40 -4.64 -8.26
C GLU A 44 -0.95 -4.24 -8.06
N PHE A 45 -0.72 -3.20 -7.26
CA PHE A 45 0.64 -2.72 -7.01
C PHE A 45 1.49 -3.78 -6.31
N ILE A 46 0.93 -4.41 -5.27
CA ILE A 46 1.67 -5.44 -4.54
C ILE A 46 1.91 -6.66 -5.41
N MET A 47 0.91 -7.07 -6.19
CA MET A 47 1.09 -8.20 -7.11
C MET A 47 2.19 -7.92 -8.14
N SER A 48 2.25 -6.68 -8.62
CA SER A 48 3.29 -6.29 -9.57
C SER A 48 4.68 -6.38 -8.93
N ILE A 49 4.81 -5.93 -7.69
CA ILE A 49 6.09 -6.01 -6.97
C ILE A 49 6.50 -7.46 -6.78
N MET A 50 5.56 -8.31 -6.36
CA MET A 50 5.85 -9.72 -6.15
C MET A 50 6.23 -10.43 -7.45
N THR A 51 5.57 -10.06 -8.55
CA THR A 51 5.90 -10.61 -9.85
C THR A 51 7.33 -10.23 -10.25
N GLN A 52 7.72 -8.98 -10.04
CA GLN A 52 9.06 -8.52 -10.37
C GLN A 52 10.12 -9.21 -9.50
N ALA A 53 9.78 -9.50 -8.26
CA ALA A 53 10.67 -10.18 -7.34
C ALA A 53 10.69 -11.70 -7.55
N GLY A 54 9.83 -12.22 -8.41
CA GLY A 54 9.72 -13.67 -8.63
C GLY A 54 9.01 -14.39 -7.49
N GLU A 55 8.24 -13.69 -6.69
CA GLU A 55 7.57 -14.24 -5.52
C GLU A 55 6.04 -14.27 -5.65
N ILE A 56 5.53 -14.12 -6.87
CA ILE A 56 4.08 -14.09 -7.08
C ILE A 56 3.40 -15.39 -6.61
N ASP A 57 4.12 -16.50 -6.60
CA ASP A 57 3.58 -17.77 -6.12
C ASP A 57 3.23 -17.72 -4.63
N ALA A 58 3.82 -16.80 -3.88
CA ALA A 58 3.53 -16.62 -2.47
C ALA A 58 2.31 -15.73 -2.23
N TRP A 59 1.69 -15.21 -3.28
CA TRP A 59 0.52 -14.35 -3.14
C TRP A 59 -0.65 -15.14 -2.55
N ASP A 60 -1.28 -14.58 -1.53
CA ASP A 60 -2.46 -15.14 -0.91
C ASP A 60 -3.50 -14.04 -0.73
N GLU A 61 -4.59 -14.12 -1.47
CA GLU A 61 -5.66 -13.13 -1.42
C GLU A 61 -6.30 -13.05 -0.06
N GLU A 62 -6.42 -14.17 0.62
CA GLU A 62 -7.03 -14.21 1.94
C GLU A 62 -6.18 -13.43 2.94
N ASP A 63 -4.87 -13.63 2.91
CA ASP A 63 -3.96 -12.86 3.76
C ASP A 63 -4.01 -11.37 3.45
N PHE A 64 -4.07 -11.04 2.16
CA PHE A 64 -4.18 -9.65 1.76
C PHE A 64 -5.46 -9.02 2.28
N ASP A 65 -6.59 -9.70 2.11
CA ASP A 65 -7.88 -9.20 2.56
C ASP A 65 -7.92 -9.01 4.07
N GLN A 66 -7.35 -9.94 4.81
CA GLN A 66 -7.29 -9.83 6.27
C GLN A 66 -6.42 -8.65 6.71
N GLY A 67 -5.27 -8.49 6.10
CA GLY A 67 -4.39 -7.38 6.39
C GLY A 67 -5.02 -6.04 6.05
N TYR A 68 -5.67 -5.97 4.90
CA TYR A 68 -6.34 -4.76 4.47
C TYR A 68 -7.49 -4.39 5.41
N PHE A 69 -8.28 -5.38 5.81
CA PHE A 69 -9.42 -5.15 6.69
C PHE A 69 -9.03 -4.52 8.02
N GLN A 70 -7.83 -4.82 8.50
CA GLN A 70 -7.36 -4.24 9.76
C GLN A 70 -7.15 -2.73 9.67
N PHE A 71 -6.90 -2.21 8.48
CA PHE A 71 -6.70 -0.78 8.26
C PHE A 71 -7.96 -0.09 7.79
N ASP A 72 -8.81 -0.78 7.04
CA ASP A 72 -10.05 -0.24 6.51
C ASP A 72 -11.25 -0.90 7.20
N LYS A 73 -11.41 -0.60 8.47
CA LYS A 73 -12.47 -1.22 9.28
C LYS A 73 -13.86 -0.81 8.84
N ASP A 74 -14.02 0.36 8.27
CA ASP A 74 -15.30 0.84 7.79
C ASP A 74 -15.60 0.41 6.36
N ARG A 75 -14.69 -0.33 5.75
CA ARG A 75 -14.82 -0.86 4.39
C ARG A 75 -15.06 0.24 3.35
N SER A 76 -14.44 1.38 3.55
CA SER A 76 -14.56 2.48 2.62
C SER A 76 -13.90 2.20 1.26
N GLY A 77 -12.96 1.28 1.24
CA GLY A 77 -12.19 0.98 0.03
C GLY A 77 -11.16 2.03 -0.30
N GLN A 78 -10.92 2.96 0.62
CA GLN A 78 -9.98 4.05 0.45
C GLN A 78 -8.83 3.90 1.42
N ILE A 79 -7.60 4.10 0.93
CA ILE A 79 -6.43 4.02 1.77
C ILE A 79 -5.58 5.27 1.52
N ASP A 80 -5.31 6.06 2.55
CA ASP A 80 -4.49 7.25 2.42
C ASP A 80 -3.02 6.91 2.56
N ARG A 81 -2.14 7.94 2.50
CA ARG A 81 -0.70 7.71 2.52
C ARG A 81 -0.23 7.08 3.83
N GLU A 82 -0.77 7.53 4.95
CA GLU A 82 -0.38 6.98 6.26
C GLU A 82 -0.83 5.54 6.40
N GLU A 83 -2.04 5.24 5.97
CA GLU A 83 -2.55 3.88 6.01
C GLU A 83 -1.73 2.96 5.09
N PHE A 84 -1.34 3.47 3.93
CA PHE A 84 -0.51 2.70 3.02
C PHE A 84 0.84 2.39 3.65
N ASP A 85 1.48 3.38 4.24
CA ASP A 85 2.78 3.19 4.88
C ASP A 85 2.70 2.14 5.99
N SER A 86 1.67 2.21 6.82
CA SER A 86 1.45 1.25 7.88
C SER A 86 1.18 -0.16 7.33
N PHE A 87 0.39 -0.24 6.26
CA PHE A 87 0.08 -1.51 5.63
C PHE A 87 1.35 -2.18 5.09
N VAL A 88 2.18 -1.42 4.39
CA VAL A 88 3.40 -1.97 3.80
C VAL A 88 4.35 -2.47 4.88
N LYS A 89 4.52 -1.70 5.96
CA LYS A 89 5.38 -2.11 7.06
C LYS A 89 4.91 -3.42 7.67
N ARG A 90 3.62 -3.55 7.85
CA ARG A 90 3.05 -4.75 8.46
C ARG A 90 3.07 -5.94 7.50
N PHE A 91 2.69 -5.71 6.24
CA PHE A 91 2.63 -6.77 5.23
C PHE A 91 4.01 -7.34 4.95
N ALA A 92 5.01 -6.51 4.91
CA ALA A 92 6.39 -6.92 4.65
C ALA A 92 7.15 -7.36 5.91
N ASP A 93 6.48 -7.36 7.05
CA ASP A 93 7.06 -7.73 8.34
C ASP A 93 8.28 -6.87 8.68
N LEU A 94 8.14 -5.58 8.46
CA LEU A 94 9.21 -4.62 8.70
C LEU A 94 9.07 -3.94 10.06
#